data_c2757a51e0773a326b59a09d5d64dc23
#
_entry.id   c2757a51e0773a326b59a09d5d64dc23
#
_cell.length_a   1.000
_cell.length_b   1.000
_cell.length_c   1.000
_cell.angle_alpha   90.00
_cell.angle_beta   90.00
_cell.angle_gamma   90.00
#
_symmetry.space_group_name_H-M   'P 1'
#
loop_
_entity.id
_entity.type
_entity.pdbx_description
1 polymer ?
#
loop_
_entity_poly.entity_id
_entity_poly.type
_entity_poly.pdbx_seq_one_letter_code
_entity_poly.pdbx_strand_id
1 'polypeptide(L)'
;MSIEKIETLVIGAGQAGVAMSEHLSNIGVPHLVLERHRIAERWRSERWDSLVANGPAWHDRFPGMKFPDDGPDAFPSKDRVTDYFAAYADKIAAPIRCGVEVIEVQRNVGRPEFRVETSEGVIEATYVVAATGPLQCPVIPPVIPQDTAVTQMHSNAYR
;
A
#
# COMPACT_ATOMS: atom_id res chain seq x y z
N MET A 1 4.23 15.82 -24.26
CA MET A 1 3.64 14.71 -23.47
C MET A 1 2.28 15.17 -22.99
N SER A 2 1.23 14.36 -23.16
CA SER A 2 -0.10 14.69 -22.65
C SER A 2 -0.10 14.49 -21.12
N ILE A 3 -0.62 15.49 -20.39
CA ILE A 3 -0.82 15.38 -18.95
C ILE A 3 -2.07 14.55 -18.72
N GLU A 4 -1.96 13.47 -17.95
CA GLU A 4 -3.11 12.66 -17.51
C GLU A 4 -3.89 13.41 -16.44
N LYS A 5 -5.23 13.40 -16.51
CA LYS A 5 -6.09 14.07 -15.53
C LYS A 5 -6.98 13.06 -14.83
N ILE A 6 -6.95 13.09 -13.51
CA ILE A 6 -7.70 12.17 -12.66
C ILE A 6 -8.44 12.97 -11.60
N GLU A 7 -9.64 12.56 -11.22
CA GLU A 7 -10.36 13.20 -10.12
C GLU A 7 -9.70 12.90 -8.78
N THR A 8 -9.51 11.62 -8.46
CA THR A 8 -8.85 11.18 -7.20
C THR A 8 -7.69 10.25 -7.50
N LEU A 9 -6.50 10.62 -7.04
CA LEU A 9 -5.30 9.78 -7.08
C LEU A 9 -5.02 9.18 -5.71
N VAL A 10 -4.92 7.86 -5.63
CA VAL A 10 -4.51 7.13 -4.43
C VAL A 10 -3.07 6.66 -4.59
N ILE A 11 -2.20 6.94 -3.63
CA ILE A 11 -0.78 6.59 -3.69
C ILE A 11 -0.51 5.43 -2.75
N GLY A 12 -0.19 4.26 -3.31
CA GLY A 12 0.09 3.01 -2.63
C GLY A 12 -1.06 2.01 -2.70
N ALA A 13 -0.76 0.75 -3.07
CA ALA A 13 -1.70 -0.37 -3.15
C ALA A 13 -1.47 -1.40 -2.03
N GLY A 14 -1.24 -0.91 -0.82
CA GLY A 14 -1.35 -1.70 0.41
C GLY A 14 -2.80 -1.81 0.89
N GLN A 15 -2.99 -2.29 2.12
CA GLN A 15 -4.32 -2.44 2.73
C GLN A 15 -5.17 -1.17 2.62
N ALA A 16 -4.61 -0.01 2.98
CA ALA A 16 -5.34 1.26 2.97
C ALA A 16 -5.72 1.71 1.55
N GLY A 17 -4.82 1.54 0.56
CA GLY A 17 -5.08 1.94 -0.82
C GLY A 17 -6.13 1.08 -1.49
N VAL A 18 -6.09 -0.24 -1.28
CA VAL A 18 -7.10 -1.17 -1.80
C VAL A 18 -8.47 -0.90 -1.17
N ALA A 19 -8.53 -0.69 0.16
CA ALA A 19 -9.76 -0.32 0.84
C ALA A 19 -10.33 1.02 0.35
N MET A 20 -9.47 2.03 0.15
CA MET A 20 -9.88 3.33 -0.39
C MET A 20 -10.44 3.19 -1.80
N SER A 21 -9.80 2.38 -2.65
CA SER A 21 -10.30 2.11 -4.01
C SER A 21 -11.71 1.53 -4.00
N GLU A 22 -11.98 0.56 -3.11
CA GLU A 22 -13.34 0.03 -2.93
C GLU A 22 -14.35 1.11 -2.55
N HIS A 23 -14.02 1.93 -1.55
CA HIS A 23 -14.92 2.99 -1.10
C HIS A 23 -15.20 4.01 -2.20
N LEU A 24 -14.18 4.44 -2.95
CA LEU A 24 -14.33 5.37 -4.07
C LEU A 24 -15.20 4.76 -5.18
N SER A 25 -14.99 3.49 -5.52
CA SER A 25 -15.83 2.76 -6.49
C SER A 25 -17.29 2.69 -6.04
N ASN A 26 -17.53 2.36 -4.77
CA ASN A 26 -18.88 2.21 -4.22
C ASN A 26 -19.70 3.52 -4.24
N ILE A 27 -19.03 4.67 -4.17
CA ILE A 27 -19.69 5.99 -4.27
C ILE A 27 -19.57 6.62 -5.66
N GLY A 28 -19.03 5.88 -6.65
CA GLY A 28 -18.95 6.31 -8.05
C GLY A 28 -17.91 7.41 -8.31
N VAL A 29 -16.89 7.55 -7.48
CA VAL A 29 -15.82 8.55 -7.67
C VAL A 29 -14.74 7.98 -8.60
N PRO A 30 -14.48 8.63 -9.77
CA PRO A 30 -13.38 8.25 -10.65
C PRO A 30 -12.04 8.36 -9.93
N HIS A 31 -11.25 7.30 -9.96
CA HIS A 31 -9.96 7.27 -9.28
C HIS A 31 -8.95 6.38 -9.98
N LEU A 32 -7.68 6.56 -9.62
CA LEU A 32 -6.57 5.71 -10.01
C LEU A 32 -5.72 5.45 -8.76
N VAL A 33 -5.27 4.21 -8.59
CA VAL A 33 -4.29 3.84 -7.56
C VAL A 33 -2.93 3.65 -8.23
N LEU A 34 -1.90 4.33 -7.75
CA LEU A 34 -0.52 4.09 -8.18
C LEU A 34 0.24 3.30 -7.12
N GLU A 35 0.94 2.27 -7.57
CA GLU A 35 1.82 1.46 -6.75
C GLU A 35 3.19 1.32 -7.43
N ARG A 36 4.27 1.64 -6.69
CA ARG A 36 5.62 1.59 -7.26
C ARG A 36 6.12 0.18 -7.59
N HIS A 37 5.57 -0.83 -6.93
CA HIS A 37 5.95 -2.23 -7.14
C HIS A 37 4.73 -3.10 -7.43
N ARG A 38 4.46 -4.10 -6.60
CA ARG A 38 3.29 -4.99 -6.67
C ARG A 38 2.32 -4.66 -5.54
N ILE A 39 1.07 -5.03 -5.71
CA ILE A 39 0.08 -4.94 -4.64
C ILE A 39 0.61 -5.63 -3.39
N ALA A 40 0.51 -4.95 -2.25
CA ALA A 40 0.97 -5.41 -0.94
C ALA A 40 2.49 -5.73 -0.86
N GLU A 41 3.34 -5.10 -1.68
CA GLU A 41 4.76 -5.42 -1.79
C GLU A 41 5.49 -5.45 -0.45
N ARG A 42 5.19 -4.52 0.45
CA ARG A 42 5.88 -4.47 1.76
C ARG A 42 5.61 -5.67 2.64
N TRP A 43 4.49 -6.34 2.50
CA TRP A 43 4.24 -7.60 3.15
C TRP A 43 5.13 -8.71 2.58
N ARG A 44 5.41 -8.69 1.28
CA ARG A 44 6.26 -9.68 0.60
C ARG A 44 7.73 -9.50 0.95
N SER A 45 8.25 -8.29 0.81
CA SER A 45 9.69 -8.03 0.77
C SER A 45 10.27 -7.43 2.06
N GLU A 46 9.46 -6.74 2.88
CA GLU A 46 9.95 -5.98 4.03
C GLU A 46 9.47 -6.54 5.38
N ARG A 47 9.07 -7.80 5.41
CA ARG A 47 8.65 -8.51 6.62
C ARG A 47 9.46 -9.78 6.80
N TRP A 48 9.65 -10.18 8.06
CA TRP A 48 10.33 -11.44 8.37
C TRP A 48 9.49 -12.65 7.97
N ASP A 49 10.17 -13.78 7.73
CA ASP A 49 9.56 -14.94 7.07
C ASP A 49 8.43 -15.59 7.86
N SER A 50 8.54 -15.61 9.19
CA SER A 50 7.53 -16.19 10.08
C SER A 50 6.41 -15.22 10.48
N LEU A 51 6.31 -14.03 9.87
CA LEU A 51 5.24 -13.09 10.20
C LEU A 51 3.88 -13.67 9.84
N VAL A 52 2.96 -13.56 10.78
CA VAL A 52 1.53 -13.78 10.58
C VAL A 52 0.75 -12.48 10.83
N ALA A 53 -0.49 -12.41 10.36
CA ALA A 53 -1.38 -11.30 10.66
C ALA A 53 -1.57 -11.13 12.19
N ASN A 54 -1.80 -9.91 12.64
CA ASN A 54 -1.98 -9.63 14.08
C ASN A 54 -3.35 -10.04 14.59
N GLY A 55 -4.32 -10.17 13.69
CA GLY A 55 -5.68 -10.62 13.99
C GLY A 55 -6.01 -11.94 13.32
N PRO A 56 -7.03 -12.67 13.80
CA PRO A 56 -7.51 -13.87 13.15
C PRO A 56 -8.19 -13.56 11.81
N ALA A 57 -8.25 -14.53 10.92
CA ALA A 57 -8.76 -14.40 9.56
C ALA A 57 -10.18 -13.81 9.47
N TRP A 58 -11.02 -14.02 10.47
CA TRP A 58 -12.36 -13.42 10.50
C TRP A 58 -12.34 -11.92 10.78
N HIS A 59 -11.32 -11.43 11.49
CA HIS A 59 -11.18 -10.02 11.87
C HIS A 59 -10.47 -9.21 10.77
N ASP A 60 -9.34 -9.71 10.25
CA ASP A 60 -8.44 -8.96 9.35
C ASP A 60 -8.85 -9.05 7.86
N ARG A 61 -10.11 -9.34 7.57
CA ARG A 61 -10.65 -9.48 6.22
C ARG A 61 -11.26 -8.20 5.68
N PHE A 62 -11.23 -8.05 4.37
CA PHE A 62 -12.03 -7.05 3.65
C PHE A 62 -13.51 -7.46 3.59
N PRO A 63 -14.43 -6.49 3.39
CA PRO A 63 -15.86 -6.76 3.24
C PRO A 63 -16.15 -7.78 2.13
N GLY A 64 -17.03 -8.74 2.41
CA GLY A 64 -17.50 -9.69 1.40
C GLY A 64 -16.47 -10.68 0.86
N MET A 65 -15.28 -10.80 1.48
CA MET A 65 -14.28 -11.80 1.12
C MET A 65 -13.62 -12.41 2.35
N LYS A 66 -13.57 -13.74 2.43
CA LYS A 66 -12.89 -14.47 3.49
C LYS A 66 -11.48 -14.85 3.04
N PHE A 67 -10.58 -15.08 3.99
CA PHE A 67 -9.32 -15.76 3.68
C PHE A 67 -9.62 -17.19 3.22
N PRO A 68 -9.09 -17.61 2.06
CA PRO A 68 -9.30 -18.97 1.56
C PRO A 68 -8.49 -19.95 2.40
N ASP A 69 -9.05 -21.14 2.63
CA ASP A 69 -8.42 -22.30 3.27
C ASP A 69 -7.90 -22.13 4.70
N ASP A 70 -8.05 -20.94 5.28
CA ASP A 70 -7.73 -20.69 6.68
C ASP A 70 -9.00 -20.91 7.52
N GLY A 71 -8.85 -21.59 8.66
CA GLY A 71 -9.93 -21.59 9.65
C GLY A 71 -10.22 -20.16 10.13
N PRO A 72 -11.45 -19.86 10.61
CA PRO A 72 -11.81 -18.50 11.00
C PRO A 72 -10.89 -17.89 12.05
N ASP A 73 -10.37 -18.72 12.95
CA ASP A 73 -9.49 -18.30 14.05
C ASP A 73 -7.99 -18.42 13.71
N ALA A 74 -7.64 -18.83 12.49
CA ALA A 74 -6.25 -18.89 12.05
C ALA A 74 -5.67 -17.49 11.87
N PHE A 75 -4.35 -17.36 12.06
CA PHE A 75 -3.59 -16.14 11.79
C PHE A 75 -2.87 -16.31 10.45
N PRO A 76 -3.36 -15.69 9.37
CA PRO A 76 -2.78 -15.87 8.04
C PRO A 76 -1.32 -15.46 7.98
N SER A 77 -0.47 -16.24 7.30
CA SER A 77 0.92 -15.87 7.04
C SER A 77 1.02 -14.63 6.16
N LYS A 78 2.20 -13.99 6.17
CA LYS A 78 2.47 -12.81 5.31
C LYS A 78 2.14 -13.08 3.84
N ASP A 79 2.45 -14.26 3.33
CA ASP A 79 2.20 -14.61 1.93
C ASP A 79 0.71 -14.76 1.66
N ARG A 80 -0.03 -15.37 2.58
CA ARG A 80 -1.50 -15.47 2.51
C ARG A 80 -2.16 -14.09 2.53
N VAL A 81 -1.65 -13.16 3.37
CA VAL A 81 -2.14 -11.77 3.41
C VAL A 81 -1.90 -11.07 2.07
N THR A 82 -0.72 -11.26 1.45
CA THR A 82 -0.43 -10.62 0.17
C THR A 82 -1.29 -11.16 -0.97
N ASP A 83 -1.47 -12.48 -1.02
CA ASP A 83 -2.31 -13.11 -2.04
C ASP A 83 -3.78 -12.72 -1.87
N TYR A 84 -4.23 -12.62 -0.63
CA TYR A 84 -5.57 -12.14 -0.30
C TYR A 84 -5.79 -10.69 -0.75
N PHE A 85 -4.82 -9.77 -0.54
CA PHE A 85 -4.95 -8.38 -0.98
C PHE A 85 -4.98 -8.27 -2.50
N ALA A 86 -4.14 -9.02 -3.20
CA ALA A 86 -4.16 -9.05 -4.66
C ALA A 86 -5.49 -9.60 -5.20
N ALA A 87 -5.95 -10.72 -4.67
CA ALA A 87 -7.24 -11.31 -5.06
C ALA A 87 -8.43 -10.39 -4.74
N TYR A 88 -8.34 -9.62 -3.64
CA TYR A 88 -9.38 -8.65 -3.33
C TYR A 88 -9.40 -7.47 -4.30
N ALA A 89 -8.21 -6.93 -4.64
CA ALA A 89 -8.09 -5.88 -5.64
C ALA A 89 -8.67 -6.31 -7.00
N ASP A 90 -8.39 -7.54 -7.41
CA ASP A 90 -8.96 -8.13 -8.64
C ASP A 90 -10.49 -8.26 -8.53
N LYS A 91 -10.99 -8.78 -7.41
CA LYS A 91 -12.43 -8.96 -7.17
C LYS A 91 -13.22 -7.67 -7.29
N ILE A 92 -12.69 -6.57 -6.77
CA ILE A 92 -13.35 -5.25 -6.84
C ILE A 92 -13.01 -4.49 -8.13
N ALA A 93 -12.26 -5.08 -9.05
CA ALA A 93 -11.75 -4.46 -10.27
C ALA A 93 -11.10 -3.09 -10.00
N ALA A 94 -10.26 -3.02 -8.95
CA ALA A 94 -9.61 -1.79 -8.54
C ALA A 94 -8.71 -1.23 -9.67
N PRO A 95 -8.81 0.05 -10.04
CA PRO A 95 -8.01 0.65 -11.09
C PRO A 95 -6.57 0.92 -10.57
N ILE A 96 -5.78 -0.13 -10.41
CA ILE A 96 -4.42 -0.07 -9.89
C ILE A 96 -3.42 -0.16 -11.03
N ARG A 97 -2.49 0.79 -11.07
CA ARG A 97 -1.32 0.79 -11.96
C ARG A 97 -0.08 0.52 -11.12
N CYS A 98 0.48 -0.69 -11.26
CA CYS A 98 1.72 -1.12 -10.63
C CYS A 98 2.95 -0.72 -11.46
N GLY A 99 4.12 -0.61 -10.80
CA GLY A 99 5.39 -0.22 -11.44
C GLY A 99 5.54 1.29 -11.61
N VAL A 100 4.65 2.09 -11.05
CA VAL A 100 4.68 3.56 -11.17
C VAL A 100 4.99 4.18 -9.81
N GLU A 101 6.16 4.80 -9.70
CA GLU A 101 6.58 5.51 -8.50
C GLU A 101 6.10 6.96 -8.54
N VAL A 102 5.46 7.41 -7.47
CA VAL A 102 5.19 8.83 -7.24
C VAL A 102 6.42 9.46 -6.63
N ILE A 103 6.99 10.45 -7.32
CA ILE A 103 8.23 11.12 -6.96
C ILE A 103 7.93 12.35 -6.10
N GLU A 104 6.98 13.17 -6.54
CA GLU A 104 6.61 14.40 -5.86
C GLU A 104 5.13 14.72 -6.01
N VAL A 105 4.54 15.30 -4.97
CA VAL A 105 3.19 15.84 -4.97
C VAL A 105 3.25 17.31 -4.62
N GLN A 106 2.88 18.16 -5.56
CA GLN A 106 2.82 19.61 -5.38
C GLN A 106 1.36 20.07 -5.37
N ARG A 107 1.04 20.98 -4.45
CA ARG A 107 -0.26 21.63 -4.44
C ARG A 107 -0.23 22.87 -5.32
N ASN A 108 -1.14 22.95 -6.27
CA ASN A 108 -1.33 24.11 -7.13
C ASN A 108 -2.32 25.12 -6.51
N VAL A 109 -2.20 26.36 -6.93
CA VAL A 109 -3.23 27.37 -6.68
C VAL A 109 -4.24 27.30 -7.83
N GLY A 110 -5.44 26.76 -7.55
CA GLY A 110 -6.49 26.58 -8.56
C GLY A 110 -6.83 25.10 -8.79
N ARG A 111 -7.49 24.80 -9.91
CA ARG A 111 -7.83 23.42 -10.30
C ARG A 111 -7.12 23.04 -11.59
N PRO A 112 -6.55 21.82 -11.69
CA PRO A 112 -6.48 20.77 -10.65
C PRO A 112 -5.62 21.20 -9.47
N GLU A 113 -6.00 20.77 -8.25
CA GLU A 113 -5.34 21.20 -7.01
C GLU A 113 -3.94 20.60 -6.82
N PHE A 114 -3.68 19.44 -7.43
CA PHE A 114 -2.41 18.71 -7.28
C PHE A 114 -1.78 18.42 -8.63
N ARG A 115 -0.47 18.66 -8.70
CA ARG A 115 0.43 18.16 -9.72
C ARG A 115 1.29 17.06 -9.12
N VAL A 116 1.25 15.87 -9.72
CA VAL A 116 1.93 14.69 -9.23
C VAL A 116 2.95 14.24 -10.26
N GLU A 117 4.23 14.28 -9.90
CA GLU A 117 5.32 13.76 -10.71
C GLU A 117 5.51 12.27 -10.43
N THR A 118 5.56 11.47 -11.49
CA THR A 118 5.72 10.02 -11.42
C THR A 118 6.86 9.55 -12.31
N SER A 119 7.30 8.30 -12.14
CA SER A 119 8.29 7.67 -13.02
C SER A 119 7.85 7.56 -14.48
N GLU A 120 6.56 7.71 -14.78
CA GLU A 120 6.00 7.63 -16.14
C GLU A 120 5.51 8.97 -16.70
N GLY A 121 5.63 10.04 -15.92
CA GLY A 121 5.20 11.39 -16.34
C GLY A 121 4.41 12.12 -15.27
N VAL A 122 3.61 13.08 -15.71
CA VAL A 122 2.88 13.98 -14.80
C VAL A 122 1.39 13.66 -14.82
N ILE A 123 0.80 13.57 -13.64
CA ILE A 123 -0.65 13.45 -13.42
C ILE A 123 -1.14 14.71 -12.72
N GLU A 124 -2.27 15.25 -13.16
CA GLU A 124 -3.01 16.28 -12.46
C GLU A 124 -4.23 15.66 -11.77
N ALA A 125 -4.38 15.92 -10.47
CA ALA A 125 -5.46 15.37 -9.67
C ALA A 125 -6.19 16.46 -8.90
N THR A 126 -7.52 16.31 -8.74
CA THR A 126 -8.29 17.18 -7.85
C THR A 126 -8.06 16.81 -6.39
N TYR A 127 -7.98 15.50 -6.12
CA TYR A 127 -7.73 14.97 -4.77
C TYR A 127 -6.57 13.99 -4.80
N VAL A 128 -5.79 13.97 -3.72
CA VAL A 128 -4.72 12.99 -3.51
C VAL A 128 -4.91 12.31 -2.14
N VAL A 129 -4.91 10.99 -2.15
CA VAL A 129 -4.96 10.15 -0.95
C VAL A 129 -3.60 9.49 -0.75
N ALA A 130 -2.89 9.85 0.30
CA ALA A 130 -1.63 9.22 0.66
C ALA A 130 -1.90 7.93 1.45
N ALA A 131 -1.77 6.79 0.78
CA ALA A 131 -1.92 5.44 1.35
C ALA A 131 -0.58 4.67 1.38
N THR A 132 0.54 5.41 1.52
CA THR A 132 1.91 4.91 1.40
C THR A 132 2.37 4.04 2.57
N GLY A 133 1.60 4.00 3.64
CA GLY A 133 1.92 3.28 4.88
C GLY A 133 2.88 4.06 5.81
N PRO A 134 2.88 3.73 7.12
CA PRO A 134 3.58 4.51 8.13
C PRO A 134 5.07 4.22 8.25
N LEU A 135 5.57 3.09 7.76
CA LEU A 135 6.91 2.57 8.05
C LEU A 135 7.85 2.70 6.84
N GLN A 136 7.99 3.92 6.29
CA GLN A 136 8.75 4.16 5.05
C GLN A 136 10.26 4.10 5.25
N CYS A 137 10.78 4.71 6.33
CA CYS A 137 12.21 4.75 6.60
C CYS A 137 12.53 3.95 7.86
N PRO A 138 13.35 2.89 7.74
CA PRO A 138 13.81 2.15 8.91
C PRO A 138 14.72 3.02 9.77
N VAL A 139 14.43 3.10 11.07
CA VAL A 139 15.25 3.84 12.04
C VAL A 139 15.66 2.89 13.15
N ILE A 140 16.98 2.77 13.38
CA ILE A 140 17.53 2.11 14.56
C ILE A 140 17.81 3.22 15.59
N PRO A 141 17.07 3.29 16.71
CA PRO A 141 17.33 4.28 17.74
C PRO A 141 18.75 4.12 18.31
N PRO A 142 19.50 5.19 18.56
CA PRO A 142 20.86 5.12 19.06
C PRO A 142 20.90 4.87 20.58
N VAL A 143 20.16 3.87 21.05
CA VAL A 143 20.08 3.49 22.47
C VAL A 143 21.23 2.63 22.94
N ILE A 144 21.84 1.89 22.00
CA ILE A 144 22.98 1.03 22.22
C ILE A 144 24.15 1.60 21.43
N PRO A 145 25.34 1.82 22.07
CA PRO A 145 26.52 2.30 21.36
C PRO A 145 26.88 1.37 20.19
N GLN A 146 27.38 1.94 19.09
CA GLN A 146 27.74 1.18 17.89
C GLN A 146 28.96 0.26 18.06
N ASP A 147 29.78 0.51 19.08
CA ASP A 147 30.98 -0.27 19.42
C ASP A 147 30.69 -1.51 20.28
N THR A 148 29.43 -1.79 20.57
CA THR A 148 29.06 -3.00 21.32
C THR A 148 29.12 -4.24 20.44
N ALA A 149 29.43 -5.40 21.06
CA ALA A 149 29.43 -6.70 20.38
C ALA A 149 28.01 -7.22 20.03
N VAL A 150 26.99 -6.39 20.21
CA VAL A 150 25.57 -6.75 19.92
C VAL A 150 25.21 -6.33 18.50
N THR A 151 24.73 -7.29 17.71
CA THR A 151 24.18 -6.98 16.38
C THR A 151 22.87 -6.20 16.51
N GLN A 152 22.83 -5.02 15.91
CA GLN A 152 21.65 -4.18 15.85
C GLN A 152 21.07 -4.20 14.44
N MET A 153 19.79 -4.47 14.29
CA MET A 153 19.12 -4.44 13.00
C MET A 153 17.70 -3.95 13.14
N HIS A 154 17.18 -3.33 12.08
CA HIS A 154 15.78 -3.00 11.99
C HIS A 154 14.96 -4.24 11.57
N SER A 155 13.69 -4.33 11.98
CA SER A 155 12.82 -5.48 11.69
C SER A 155 12.62 -5.78 10.19
N ASN A 156 12.78 -4.78 9.32
CA ASN A 156 12.72 -5.01 7.87
C ASN A 156 13.92 -5.76 7.30
N ALA A 157 15.04 -5.81 8.01
CA ALA A 157 16.22 -6.58 7.65
C ALA A 157 16.27 -7.98 8.29
N TYR A 158 15.36 -8.27 9.23
CA TYR A 158 15.22 -9.58 9.86
C TYR A 158 14.49 -10.55 8.92
N ARG A 159 14.98 -11.81 8.87
CA ARG A 159 14.41 -12.91 8.07
C ARG A 159 14.05 -14.10 8.95
#